data_c8cc25b0a6537cf9ddb0c6d5fc2f85a7
#
_entry.id   c8cc25b0a6537cf9ddb0c6d5fc2f85a7
#
_cell.length_a   1.000
_cell.length_b   1.000
_cell.length_c   1.000
_cell.angle_alpha   90.00
_cell.angle_beta   90.00
_cell.angle_gamma   90.00
#
_symmetry.space_group_name_H-M   'P 1'
#
loop_
_entity.id
_entity.type
_entity.pdbx_description
1 polymer ?
#
loop_
_entity_poly.entity_id
_entity_poly.type
_entity_poly.pdbx_seq_one_letter_code
_entity_poly.pdbx_strand_id
1 'polypeptide(L)'
;MKIVVIGGSGLIGKKLVTRLHERGHEAVAASPSGVNAVTGAGLADVLVDAEVVVDVTNSPSFEDAAVLEFFEKSSRNLLAAEADAGVGHHVAVSVVGADRIPDSGYMRAKVAQEKLIQSAGIPYTILRATQFFEFIGAITAQFPTDGQTVRVPSAFIQPILSDDVVAALVDVTLGAPVNGIIDLAGPERFRFDEIIRQFLSATQDTRQVVVDTHARYFGAKLDEQSLIPRGNSHIGATRFKGWLSHSTVKT
;
A
#
# COMPACT_ATOMS: atom_id res chain seq x y z
N MET A 1 14.03 -8.72 18.67
CA MET A 1 13.61 -7.32 18.46
C MET A 1 12.16 -7.18 18.82
N LYS A 2 11.79 -6.07 19.46
CA LYS A 2 10.41 -5.64 19.57
C LYS A 2 10.04 -4.78 18.35
N ILE A 3 9.03 -5.20 17.60
CA ILE A 3 8.58 -4.57 16.36
C ILE A 3 7.11 -4.17 16.54
N VAL A 4 6.79 -2.90 16.36
CA VAL A 4 5.42 -2.40 16.47
C VAL A 4 4.85 -2.17 15.08
N VAL A 5 3.72 -2.81 14.76
CA VAL A 5 3.05 -2.69 13.45
C VAL A 5 1.81 -1.82 13.61
N ILE A 6 1.90 -0.56 13.18
CA ILE A 6 0.77 0.38 13.15
C ILE A 6 -0.13 0.03 11.97
N GLY A 7 -1.44 -0.19 12.23
CA GLY A 7 -2.34 -0.81 11.26
C GLY A 7 -2.27 -2.34 11.28
N GLY A 8 -1.78 -2.93 12.38
CA GLY A 8 -1.57 -4.36 12.55
C GLY A 8 -2.82 -5.24 12.40
N SER A 9 -4.02 -4.67 12.41
CA SER A 9 -5.29 -5.39 12.17
C SER A 9 -5.73 -5.43 10.70
N GLY A 10 -5.06 -4.71 9.81
CA GLY A 10 -5.36 -4.63 8.39
C GLY A 10 -4.88 -5.83 7.57
N LEU A 11 -5.11 -5.79 6.25
CA LEU A 11 -4.72 -6.83 5.29
C LEU A 11 -3.24 -7.19 5.37
N ILE A 12 -2.38 -6.18 5.30
CA ILE A 12 -0.92 -6.34 5.38
C ILE A 12 -0.49 -6.59 6.83
N GLY A 13 -1.00 -5.79 7.78
CA GLY A 13 -0.55 -5.82 9.16
C GLY A 13 -0.70 -7.18 9.85
N LYS A 14 -1.85 -7.82 9.71
CA LYS A 14 -2.08 -9.17 10.28
C LYS A 14 -1.09 -10.20 9.77
N LYS A 15 -0.89 -10.23 8.46
CA LYS A 15 0.05 -11.16 7.80
C LYS A 15 1.48 -10.88 8.25
N LEU A 16 1.87 -9.60 8.33
CA LEU A 16 3.20 -9.18 8.76
C LEU A 16 3.48 -9.59 10.20
N VAL A 17 2.57 -9.29 11.13
CA VAL A 17 2.72 -9.69 12.54
C VAL A 17 2.90 -11.20 12.68
N THR A 18 2.08 -12.00 11.97
CA THR A 18 2.22 -13.46 11.97
C THR A 18 3.60 -13.90 11.47
N ARG A 19 4.07 -13.35 10.34
CA ARG A 19 5.37 -13.71 9.76
C ARG A 19 6.55 -13.30 10.65
N LEU A 20 6.46 -12.16 11.34
CA LEU A 20 7.50 -11.71 12.27
C LEU A 20 7.56 -12.61 13.51
N HIS A 21 6.42 -13.06 14.05
CA HIS A 21 6.36 -14.06 15.12
C HIS A 21 6.98 -15.40 14.69
N GLU A 22 6.68 -15.88 13.48
CA GLU A 22 7.28 -17.10 12.91
C GLU A 22 8.80 -17.01 12.78
N ARG A 23 9.34 -15.79 12.67
CA ARG A 23 10.78 -15.50 12.66
C ARG A 23 11.39 -15.28 14.05
N GLY A 24 10.60 -15.46 15.13
CA GLY A 24 11.06 -15.37 16.52
C GLY A 24 11.16 -13.93 17.06
N HIS A 25 10.47 -12.96 16.46
CA HIS A 25 10.44 -11.56 16.92
C HIS A 25 9.18 -11.28 17.74
N GLU A 26 9.27 -10.33 18.69
CA GLU A 26 8.13 -9.79 19.40
C GLU A 26 7.44 -8.76 18.50
N ALA A 27 6.39 -9.16 17.79
CA ALA A 27 5.63 -8.28 16.91
C ALA A 27 4.32 -7.85 17.57
N VAL A 28 4.15 -6.55 17.81
CA VAL A 28 2.96 -5.98 18.44
C VAL A 28 2.04 -5.38 17.38
N ALA A 29 0.83 -5.90 17.28
CA ALA A 29 -0.21 -5.35 16.40
C ALA A 29 -0.88 -4.12 17.06
N ALA A 30 -0.49 -2.93 16.70
CA ALA A 30 -1.18 -1.71 17.10
C ALA A 30 -2.41 -1.48 16.21
N SER A 31 -3.58 -1.45 16.84
CA SER A 31 -4.87 -1.29 16.15
C SER A 31 -5.71 -0.17 16.77
N PRO A 32 -6.72 0.37 16.08
CA PRO A 32 -7.50 1.50 16.56
C PRO A 32 -8.23 1.29 17.90
N SER A 33 -8.38 0.05 18.35
CA SER A 33 -8.98 -0.26 19.66
C SER A 33 -8.07 0.07 20.85
N GLY A 34 -6.76 0.22 20.64
CA GLY A 34 -5.79 0.52 21.70
C GLY A 34 -4.82 1.65 21.36
N VAL A 35 -4.57 1.86 20.07
CA VAL A 35 -3.62 2.88 19.57
C VAL A 35 -4.26 3.66 18.45
N ASN A 36 -4.30 4.98 18.60
CA ASN A 36 -4.80 5.87 17.56
C ASN A 36 -3.73 6.86 17.11
N ALA A 37 -3.10 6.60 15.97
CA ALA A 37 -2.04 7.45 15.44
C ALA A 37 -2.52 8.88 15.10
N VAL A 38 -3.80 9.08 14.73
CA VAL A 38 -4.34 10.41 14.42
C VAL A 38 -4.42 11.30 15.66
N THR A 39 -4.77 10.74 16.81
CA THR A 39 -4.86 11.48 18.08
C THR A 39 -3.61 11.36 18.95
N GLY A 40 -2.71 10.44 18.64
CA GLY A 40 -1.54 10.10 19.45
C GLY A 40 -1.84 9.18 20.63
N ALA A 41 -3.10 8.85 20.89
CA ALA A 41 -3.47 8.04 22.05
C ALA A 41 -2.87 6.63 21.96
N GLY A 42 -2.22 6.20 23.06
CA GLY A 42 -1.59 4.89 23.21
C GLY A 42 -0.27 4.70 22.47
N LEU A 43 0.23 5.71 21.71
CA LEU A 43 1.50 5.58 20.99
C LEU A 43 2.69 5.45 21.96
N ALA A 44 2.77 6.29 22.96
CA ALA A 44 3.88 6.26 23.93
C ALA A 44 3.98 4.89 24.63
N ASP A 45 2.85 4.32 25.03
CA ASP A 45 2.83 3.04 25.75
C ASP A 45 3.25 1.87 24.86
N VAL A 46 2.73 1.81 23.61
CA VAL A 46 3.03 0.70 22.71
C VAL A 46 4.48 0.73 22.20
N LEU A 47 5.08 1.92 22.13
CA LEU A 47 6.43 2.12 21.61
C LEU A 47 7.55 1.95 22.67
N VAL A 48 7.20 1.71 23.95
CA VAL A 48 8.22 1.38 24.97
C VAL A 48 9.08 0.21 24.48
N ASP A 49 10.41 0.38 24.45
CA ASP A 49 11.40 -0.60 23.99
C ASP A 49 11.24 -1.07 22.53
N ALA A 50 10.47 -0.36 21.69
CA ALA A 50 10.35 -0.68 20.28
C ALA A 50 11.65 -0.35 19.51
N GLU A 51 12.21 -1.33 18.84
CA GLU A 51 13.41 -1.17 18.00
C GLU A 51 13.04 -0.74 16.58
N VAL A 52 11.90 -1.28 16.06
CA VAL A 52 11.40 -1.02 14.70
C VAL A 52 9.91 -0.72 14.74
N VAL A 53 9.49 0.27 13.97
CA VAL A 53 8.06 0.56 13.72
C VAL A 53 7.74 0.34 12.24
N VAL A 54 6.64 -0.36 11.95
CA VAL A 54 6.16 -0.57 10.58
C VAL A 54 4.79 0.07 10.43
N ASP A 55 4.71 1.14 9.66
CA ASP A 55 3.44 1.84 9.36
C ASP A 55 2.81 1.28 8.08
N VAL A 56 1.75 0.49 8.27
CA VAL A 56 0.89 -0.04 7.20
C VAL A 56 -0.54 0.50 7.31
N THR A 57 -0.70 1.67 7.87
CA THR A 57 -2.00 2.33 8.00
C THR A 57 -2.55 2.78 6.65
N ASN A 58 -3.88 2.85 6.58
CA ASN A 58 -4.57 3.48 5.47
C ASN A 58 -5.72 4.35 5.98
N SER A 59 -6.05 5.41 5.24
CA SER A 59 -7.16 6.29 5.59
C SER A 59 -8.50 5.57 5.43
N PRO A 60 -9.45 5.78 6.36
CA PRO A 60 -10.81 5.27 6.22
C PRO A 60 -11.62 6.07 5.17
N SER A 61 -11.14 7.23 4.75
CA SER A 61 -11.76 8.09 3.73
C SER A 61 -10.79 8.35 2.59
N PHE A 62 -11.32 8.45 1.36
CA PHE A 62 -10.57 8.84 0.16
C PHE A 62 -10.90 10.27 -0.31
N GLU A 63 -11.71 11.02 0.46
CA GLU A 63 -11.93 12.43 0.23
C GLU A 63 -10.62 13.21 0.40
N ASP A 64 -10.29 14.07 -0.56
CA ASP A 64 -8.98 14.73 -0.68
C ASP A 64 -8.50 15.41 0.62
N ALA A 65 -9.36 16.17 1.27
CA ALA A 65 -9.00 16.85 2.51
C ALA A 65 -8.84 15.86 3.67
N ALA A 66 -9.75 14.89 3.80
CA ALA A 66 -9.75 13.93 4.88
C ALA A 66 -8.57 12.97 4.80
N VAL A 67 -8.21 12.50 3.60
CA VAL A 67 -7.07 11.58 3.41
C VAL A 67 -5.74 12.29 3.67
N LEU A 68 -5.61 13.55 3.26
CA LEU A 68 -4.41 14.34 3.55
C LEU A 68 -4.27 14.59 5.05
N GLU A 69 -5.32 15.05 5.71
CA GLU A 69 -5.34 15.28 7.16
C GLU A 69 -4.99 14.00 7.94
N PHE A 70 -5.55 12.86 7.53
CA PHE A 70 -5.26 11.57 8.15
C PHE A 70 -3.76 11.27 8.13
N PHE A 71 -3.14 11.27 6.94
CA PHE A 71 -1.72 10.92 6.81
C PHE A 71 -0.80 11.96 7.44
N GLU A 72 -1.12 13.26 7.36
CA GLU A 72 -0.30 14.27 8.02
C GLU A 72 -0.35 14.16 9.54
N LYS A 73 -1.55 14.04 10.15
CA LYS A 73 -1.68 13.94 11.61
C LYS A 73 -1.10 12.65 12.14
N SER A 74 -1.46 11.51 11.53
CA SER A 74 -0.97 10.21 11.99
C SER A 74 0.55 10.11 11.91
N SER A 75 1.14 10.56 10.81
CA SER A 75 2.60 10.50 10.64
C SER A 75 3.33 11.44 11.59
N ARG A 76 2.85 12.69 11.79
CA ARG A 76 3.48 13.61 12.75
C ARG A 76 3.46 13.05 14.17
N ASN A 77 2.31 12.53 14.62
CA ASN A 77 2.19 11.97 15.96
C ASN A 77 3.06 10.71 16.14
N LEU A 78 3.06 9.84 15.13
CA LEU A 78 3.81 8.60 15.16
C LEU A 78 5.32 8.88 15.20
N LEU A 79 5.83 9.70 14.28
CA LEU A 79 7.25 10.04 14.20
C LEU A 79 7.75 10.79 15.43
N ALA A 80 6.91 11.65 16.03
CA ALA A 80 7.26 12.31 17.31
C ALA A 80 7.39 11.28 18.45
N ALA A 81 6.42 10.36 18.57
CA ALA A 81 6.45 9.32 19.58
C ALA A 81 7.62 8.32 19.37
N GLU A 82 7.96 8.02 18.12
CA GLU A 82 9.14 7.20 17.77
C GLU A 82 10.45 7.87 18.18
N ALA A 83 10.58 9.17 17.92
CA ALA A 83 11.75 9.94 18.33
C ALA A 83 11.92 9.93 19.86
N ASP A 84 10.83 10.14 20.61
CA ASP A 84 10.83 10.11 22.08
C ASP A 84 11.17 8.71 22.62
N ALA A 85 10.72 7.64 21.94
CA ALA A 85 10.99 6.25 22.30
C ALA A 85 12.39 5.75 21.85
N GLY A 86 13.10 6.50 21.01
CA GLY A 86 14.41 6.10 20.49
C GLY A 86 14.35 4.97 19.47
N VAL A 87 13.26 4.89 18.67
CA VAL A 87 13.10 3.89 17.60
C VAL A 87 14.23 3.99 16.59
N GLY A 88 14.85 2.86 16.28
CA GLY A 88 16.01 2.79 15.40
C GLY A 88 15.69 2.65 13.90
N HIS A 89 14.46 2.25 13.55
CA HIS A 89 14.06 2.09 12.15
C HIS A 89 12.54 2.29 11.96
N HIS A 90 12.17 3.28 11.14
CA HIS A 90 10.80 3.47 10.66
C HIS A 90 10.63 2.84 9.28
N VAL A 91 9.69 1.91 9.12
CA VAL A 91 9.32 1.31 7.83
C VAL A 91 7.91 1.75 7.45
N ALA A 92 7.70 2.21 6.23
CA ALA A 92 6.37 2.58 5.77
C ALA A 92 6.03 1.95 4.42
N VAL A 93 4.75 1.58 4.24
CA VAL A 93 4.21 1.20 2.92
C VAL A 93 3.64 2.42 2.23
N SER A 94 4.12 2.68 1.02
CA SER A 94 3.61 3.72 0.12
C SER A 94 3.22 3.12 -1.24
N VAL A 95 2.98 3.96 -2.24
CA VAL A 95 2.44 3.54 -3.54
C VAL A 95 3.39 3.93 -4.67
N VAL A 96 3.69 2.98 -5.56
CA VAL A 96 4.43 3.25 -6.79
C VAL A 96 3.67 4.26 -7.64
N GLY A 97 4.34 5.33 -8.03
CA GLY A 97 3.73 6.40 -8.82
C GLY A 97 3.02 7.49 -8.03
N ALA A 98 3.06 7.48 -6.69
CA ALA A 98 2.43 8.52 -5.89
C ALA A 98 2.89 9.94 -6.28
N ASP A 99 4.16 10.11 -6.60
CA ASP A 99 4.78 11.35 -7.04
C ASP A 99 4.45 11.75 -8.49
N ARG A 100 3.77 10.90 -9.25
CA ARG A 100 3.48 11.09 -10.68
C ARG A 100 1.99 11.31 -10.99
N ILE A 101 1.13 11.21 -9.97
CA ILE A 101 -0.32 11.34 -10.11
C ILE A 101 -0.82 12.46 -9.17
N PRO A 102 -0.39 13.72 -9.40
CA PRO A 102 -0.72 14.83 -8.50
C PRO A 102 -2.22 15.19 -8.48
N ASP A 103 -2.98 14.77 -9.49
CA ASP A 103 -4.43 14.99 -9.52
C ASP A 103 -5.18 14.14 -8.49
N SER A 104 -4.58 13.05 -7.98
CA SER A 104 -5.17 12.20 -6.94
C SER A 104 -4.86 12.73 -5.55
N GLY A 105 -5.89 13.03 -4.74
CA GLY A 105 -5.74 13.43 -3.34
C GLY A 105 -5.04 12.36 -2.50
N TYR A 106 -5.38 11.10 -2.72
CA TYR A 106 -4.71 9.98 -2.05
C TYR A 106 -3.21 9.93 -2.34
N MET A 107 -2.81 10.09 -3.60
CA MET A 107 -1.38 10.08 -3.97
C MET A 107 -0.64 11.29 -3.39
N ARG A 108 -1.27 12.48 -3.39
CA ARG A 108 -0.69 13.66 -2.70
C ARG A 108 -0.50 13.42 -1.20
N ALA A 109 -1.47 12.77 -0.56
CA ALA A 109 -1.38 12.44 0.86
C ALA A 109 -0.27 11.44 1.17
N LYS A 110 -0.06 10.44 0.31
CA LYS A 110 1.08 9.50 0.42
C LYS A 110 2.42 10.20 0.23
N VAL A 111 2.53 11.13 -0.71
CA VAL A 111 3.75 11.95 -0.88
C VAL A 111 3.99 12.86 0.34
N ALA A 112 2.94 13.40 0.94
CA ALA A 112 3.07 14.18 2.18
C ALA A 112 3.59 13.30 3.34
N GLN A 113 3.07 12.08 3.50
CA GLN A 113 3.58 11.10 4.47
C GLN A 113 5.08 10.80 4.24
N GLU A 114 5.46 10.48 3.00
CA GLU A 114 6.86 10.20 2.65
C GLU A 114 7.80 11.36 3.02
N LYS A 115 7.39 12.60 2.73
CA LYS A 115 8.18 13.80 3.09
C LYS A 115 8.35 13.98 4.60
N LEU A 116 7.31 13.70 5.39
CA LEU A 116 7.39 13.74 6.85
C LEU A 116 8.37 12.70 7.36
N ILE A 117 8.32 11.47 6.86
CA ILE A 117 9.25 10.40 7.22
C ILE A 117 10.70 10.81 6.89
N GLN A 118 10.93 11.29 5.67
CA GLN A 118 12.26 11.72 5.21
C GLN A 118 12.88 12.85 6.04
N SER A 119 12.04 13.71 6.64
CA SER A 119 12.47 14.86 7.44
C SER A 119 12.52 14.60 8.95
N ALA A 120 12.10 13.42 9.42
CA ALA A 120 11.94 13.13 10.84
C ALA A 120 13.28 12.90 11.59
N GLY A 121 14.39 12.65 10.88
CA GLY A 121 15.67 12.33 11.48
C GLY A 121 15.80 10.91 12.05
N ILE A 122 14.76 10.09 11.92
CA ILE A 122 14.76 8.66 12.28
C ILE A 122 15.26 7.88 11.06
N PRO A 123 16.14 6.87 11.20
CA PRO A 123 16.51 5.99 10.11
C PRO A 123 15.26 5.30 9.53
N TYR A 124 15.11 5.27 8.20
CA TYR A 124 13.87 4.83 7.59
C TYR A 124 14.05 3.99 6.34
N THR A 125 13.00 3.25 5.98
CA THR A 125 12.82 2.63 4.65
C THR A 125 11.36 2.77 4.21
N ILE A 126 11.14 3.38 3.05
CA ILE A 126 9.80 3.49 2.44
C ILE A 126 9.69 2.45 1.34
N LEU A 127 8.75 1.50 1.47
CA LEU A 127 8.45 0.49 0.47
C LEU A 127 7.24 0.96 -0.35
N ARG A 128 7.46 1.45 -1.55
CA ARG A 128 6.38 1.75 -2.50
C ARG A 128 5.95 0.46 -3.19
N ALA A 129 4.75 -0.01 -2.93
CA ALA A 129 4.17 -1.15 -3.62
C ALA A 129 3.27 -0.71 -4.77
N THR A 130 3.17 -1.54 -5.82
CA THR A 130 2.14 -1.40 -6.84
C THR A 130 0.79 -1.87 -6.32
N GLN A 131 -0.28 -1.73 -7.11
CA GLN A 131 -1.64 -2.08 -6.72
C GLN A 131 -1.75 -3.56 -6.37
N PHE A 132 -2.49 -3.88 -5.31
CA PHE A 132 -2.64 -5.26 -4.87
C PHE A 132 -3.66 -6.03 -5.72
N PHE A 133 -3.40 -7.32 -5.94
CA PHE A 133 -4.36 -8.21 -6.63
C PHE A 133 -5.74 -8.17 -5.99
N GLU A 134 -5.79 -8.15 -4.66
CA GLU A 134 -7.00 -8.13 -3.86
C GLU A 134 -7.88 -6.89 -4.13
N PHE A 135 -7.30 -5.83 -4.67
CA PHE A 135 -8.02 -4.58 -4.96
C PHE A 135 -8.44 -4.44 -6.43
N ILE A 136 -8.12 -5.39 -7.30
CA ILE A 136 -8.49 -5.30 -8.73
C ILE A 136 -10.01 -5.18 -8.92
N GLY A 137 -10.80 -5.88 -8.10
CA GLY A 137 -12.26 -5.75 -8.11
C GLY A 137 -12.73 -4.34 -7.73
N ALA A 138 -12.21 -3.78 -6.65
CA ALA A 138 -12.52 -2.42 -6.21
C ALA A 138 -12.03 -1.37 -7.22
N ILE A 139 -10.86 -1.56 -7.82
CA ILE A 139 -10.36 -0.72 -8.92
C ILE A 139 -11.29 -0.78 -10.13
N THR A 140 -11.76 -1.98 -10.50
CA THR A 140 -12.70 -2.15 -11.61
C THR A 140 -14.02 -1.41 -11.36
N ALA A 141 -14.51 -1.42 -10.12
CA ALA A 141 -15.74 -0.75 -9.72
C ALA A 141 -15.66 0.80 -9.78
N GLN A 142 -14.46 1.38 -9.80
CA GLN A 142 -14.27 2.83 -9.92
C GLN A 142 -14.38 3.35 -11.36
N PHE A 143 -14.30 2.45 -12.34
CA PHE A 143 -14.37 2.88 -13.74
C PHE A 143 -15.83 3.12 -14.20
N PRO A 144 -16.04 4.12 -15.10
CA PRO A 144 -17.36 4.37 -15.65
C PRO A 144 -17.94 3.14 -16.32
N THR A 145 -19.21 2.87 -16.06
CA THR A 145 -19.95 1.76 -16.67
C THR A 145 -21.37 2.17 -17.05
N ASP A 146 -21.88 1.62 -18.15
CA ASP A 146 -23.29 1.71 -18.56
C ASP A 146 -24.10 0.45 -18.20
N GLY A 147 -23.52 -0.42 -17.34
CA GLY A 147 -24.09 -1.72 -16.96
C GLY A 147 -23.68 -2.88 -17.86
N GLN A 148 -23.22 -2.62 -19.08
CA GLN A 148 -22.75 -3.64 -20.03
C GLN A 148 -21.26 -3.49 -20.37
N THR A 149 -20.71 -2.28 -20.21
CA THR A 149 -19.35 -1.92 -20.61
C THR A 149 -18.61 -1.23 -19.47
N VAL A 150 -17.39 -1.67 -19.18
CA VAL A 150 -16.44 -0.99 -18.28
C VAL A 150 -15.42 -0.22 -19.12
N ARG A 151 -15.30 1.09 -18.90
CA ARG A 151 -14.40 1.96 -19.66
C ARG A 151 -13.11 2.21 -18.86
N VAL A 152 -11.98 1.72 -19.35
CA VAL A 152 -10.69 1.74 -18.65
C VAL A 152 -9.67 2.64 -19.34
N PRO A 153 -8.71 3.26 -18.62
CA PRO A 153 -7.70 4.10 -19.23
C PRO A 153 -6.70 3.30 -20.07
N SER A 154 -6.10 3.97 -21.06
CA SER A 154 -4.98 3.42 -21.83
C SER A 154 -3.66 3.58 -21.03
N ALA A 155 -3.47 2.77 -19.99
CA ALA A 155 -2.27 2.78 -19.15
C ALA A 155 -1.82 1.36 -18.81
N PHE A 156 -0.58 1.24 -18.33
CA PHE A 156 -0.09 -0.01 -17.76
C PHE A 156 -0.30 -0.05 -16.25
N ILE A 157 -0.47 -1.27 -15.74
CA ILE A 157 -0.51 -1.62 -14.32
C ILE A 157 0.36 -2.87 -14.11
N GLN A 158 1.03 -2.95 -12.97
CA GLN A 158 1.90 -4.09 -12.64
C GLN A 158 1.59 -4.59 -11.23
N PRO A 159 0.39 -5.13 -11.00
CA PRO A 159 -0.11 -5.40 -9.66
C PRO A 159 0.64 -6.55 -8.99
N ILE A 160 0.58 -6.58 -7.65
CA ILE A 160 1.30 -7.50 -6.78
C ILE A 160 0.37 -8.17 -5.79
N LEU A 161 0.67 -9.40 -5.37
CA LEU A 161 -0.03 -10.07 -4.27
C LEU A 161 0.37 -9.45 -2.92
N SER A 162 -0.59 -9.26 -2.01
CA SER A 162 -0.30 -8.75 -0.66
C SER A 162 0.67 -9.64 0.13
N ASP A 163 0.70 -10.95 -0.11
CA ASP A 163 1.66 -11.87 0.53
C ASP A 163 3.11 -11.63 0.07
N ASP A 164 3.31 -11.26 -1.20
CA ASP A 164 4.63 -10.87 -1.71
C ASP A 164 5.09 -9.54 -1.11
N VAL A 165 4.15 -8.60 -0.88
CA VAL A 165 4.44 -7.35 -0.16
C VAL A 165 4.85 -7.62 1.29
N VAL A 166 4.14 -8.53 1.97
CA VAL A 166 4.49 -8.93 3.34
C VAL A 166 5.86 -9.59 3.40
N ALA A 167 6.20 -10.44 2.44
CA ALA A 167 7.54 -11.05 2.38
C ALA A 167 8.63 -9.98 2.27
N ALA A 168 8.48 -9.02 1.36
CA ALA A 168 9.43 -7.90 1.23
C ALA A 168 9.46 -7.00 2.49
N LEU A 169 8.31 -6.77 3.13
CA LEU A 169 8.26 -6.02 4.40
C LEU A 169 9.01 -6.72 5.52
N VAL A 170 8.92 -8.05 5.62
CA VAL A 170 9.71 -8.82 6.60
C VAL A 170 11.20 -8.58 6.38
N ASP A 171 11.67 -8.71 5.14
CA ASP A 171 13.09 -8.53 4.82
C ASP A 171 13.56 -7.11 5.10
N VAL A 172 12.76 -6.09 4.75
CA VAL A 172 13.06 -4.67 5.04
C VAL A 172 13.05 -4.39 6.54
N THR A 173 12.07 -4.92 7.28
CA THR A 173 11.91 -4.71 8.73
C THR A 173 13.07 -5.30 9.52
N LEU A 174 13.59 -6.46 9.08
CA LEU A 174 14.70 -7.16 9.74
C LEU A 174 16.07 -6.71 9.23
N GLY A 175 16.12 -5.97 8.13
CA GLY A 175 17.32 -5.42 7.55
C GLY A 175 17.74 -4.07 8.13
N ALA A 176 18.89 -3.57 7.70
CA ALA A 176 19.34 -2.23 8.04
C ALA A 176 18.48 -1.15 7.32
N PRO A 177 18.25 0.02 7.94
CA PRO A 177 17.59 1.14 7.28
C PRO A 177 18.29 1.58 5.99
N VAL A 178 17.54 1.71 4.90
CA VAL A 178 18.07 2.15 3.60
C VAL A 178 18.17 3.67 3.52
N ASN A 179 17.43 4.40 4.35
CA ASN A 179 17.26 5.85 4.30
C ASN A 179 16.82 6.31 2.90
N GLY A 180 15.87 5.59 2.32
CA GLY A 180 15.44 5.77 0.95
C GLY A 180 14.12 5.08 0.64
N ILE A 181 13.78 5.10 -0.65
CA ILE A 181 12.57 4.49 -1.20
C ILE A 181 12.96 3.28 -2.03
N ILE A 182 12.22 2.17 -1.84
CA ILE A 182 12.34 0.93 -2.60
C ILE A 182 11.01 0.71 -3.33
N ASP A 183 11.04 0.54 -4.64
CA ASP A 183 9.86 0.15 -5.42
C ASP A 183 9.72 -1.38 -5.42
N LEU A 184 8.48 -1.86 -5.23
CA LEU A 184 8.09 -3.26 -5.24
C LEU A 184 6.90 -3.46 -6.18
N ALA A 185 7.00 -4.41 -7.10
CA ALA A 185 5.96 -4.70 -8.08
C ALA A 185 5.75 -6.19 -8.29
N GLY A 186 4.60 -6.58 -8.84
CA GLY A 186 4.38 -7.94 -9.28
C GLY A 186 5.21 -8.31 -10.52
N PRO A 187 5.29 -9.61 -10.85
CA PRO A 187 6.14 -10.10 -11.94
C PRO A 187 5.57 -9.81 -13.33
N GLU A 188 4.31 -9.40 -13.42
CA GLU A 188 3.61 -9.26 -14.70
C GLU A 188 3.06 -7.83 -14.87
N ARG A 189 3.38 -7.26 -16.03
CA ARG A 189 2.87 -5.97 -16.46
C ARG A 189 1.72 -6.19 -17.43
N PHE A 190 0.59 -5.52 -17.17
CA PHE A 190 -0.63 -5.61 -17.99
C PHE A 190 -1.05 -4.23 -18.50
N ARG A 191 -1.77 -4.20 -19.62
CA ARG A 191 -2.66 -3.07 -19.89
C ARG A 191 -3.91 -3.18 -19.03
N PHE A 192 -4.54 -2.05 -18.68
CA PHE A 192 -5.73 -2.09 -17.83
C PHE A 192 -6.85 -2.96 -18.42
N ASP A 193 -7.07 -2.90 -19.72
CA ASP A 193 -8.10 -3.70 -20.38
C ASP A 193 -7.80 -5.20 -20.31
N GLU A 194 -6.55 -5.61 -20.38
CA GLU A 194 -6.14 -7.01 -20.28
C GLU A 194 -6.42 -7.60 -18.91
N ILE A 195 -5.97 -6.93 -17.85
CA ILE A 195 -6.13 -7.44 -16.48
C ILE A 195 -7.60 -7.42 -16.05
N ILE A 196 -8.35 -6.37 -16.42
CA ILE A 196 -9.77 -6.28 -16.09
C ILE A 196 -10.57 -7.36 -16.82
N ARG A 197 -10.29 -7.66 -18.10
CA ARG A 197 -10.92 -8.80 -18.80
C ARG A 197 -10.62 -10.13 -18.12
N GLN A 198 -9.38 -10.38 -17.68
CA GLN A 198 -9.04 -11.59 -16.94
C GLN A 198 -9.82 -11.68 -15.64
N PHE A 199 -9.92 -10.58 -14.89
CA PHE A 199 -10.66 -10.51 -13.63
C PHE A 199 -12.17 -10.76 -13.86
N LEU A 200 -12.82 -10.05 -14.80
CA LEU A 200 -14.24 -10.22 -15.09
C LEU A 200 -14.55 -11.66 -15.58
N SER A 201 -13.69 -12.24 -16.41
CA SER A 201 -13.85 -13.63 -16.85
C SER A 201 -13.77 -14.61 -15.66
N ALA A 202 -12.84 -14.41 -14.73
CA ALA A 202 -12.69 -15.28 -13.56
C ALA A 202 -13.87 -15.15 -12.57
N THR A 203 -14.49 -13.98 -12.51
CA THR A 203 -15.68 -13.71 -11.67
C THR A 203 -17.00 -13.94 -12.37
N GLN A 204 -16.98 -14.47 -13.61
CA GLN A 204 -18.17 -14.69 -14.44
C GLN A 204 -18.98 -13.42 -14.73
N ASP A 205 -18.34 -12.27 -14.67
CA ASP A 205 -18.94 -10.99 -15.03
C ASP A 205 -18.95 -10.83 -16.55
N THR A 206 -20.12 -10.61 -17.13
CA THR A 206 -20.34 -10.58 -18.57
C THR A 206 -20.09 -9.21 -19.22
N ARG A 207 -19.73 -8.19 -18.42
CA ARG A 207 -19.45 -6.85 -18.95
C ARG A 207 -18.27 -6.86 -19.91
N GLN A 208 -18.38 -6.05 -20.95
CA GLN A 208 -17.29 -5.81 -21.91
C GLN A 208 -16.30 -4.76 -21.36
N VAL A 209 -15.04 -4.87 -21.73
CA VAL A 209 -14.01 -3.89 -21.37
C VAL A 209 -13.57 -3.13 -22.60
N VAL A 210 -13.70 -1.81 -22.57
CA VAL A 210 -13.34 -0.90 -23.65
C VAL A 210 -12.31 0.11 -23.15
N VAL A 211 -11.25 0.33 -23.94
CA VAL A 211 -10.26 1.37 -23.65
C VAL A 211 -10.86 2.74 -23.98
N ASP A 212 -10.81 3.65 -23.02
CA ASP A 212 -11.26 5.03 -23.15
C ASP A 212 -10.16 5.97 -22.61
N THR A 213 -9.60 6.81 -23.46
CA THR A 213 -8.55 7.76 -23.08
C THR A 213 -9.04 8.86 -22.11
N HIS A 214 -10.35 9.01 -21.96
CA HIS A 214 -10.97 9.91 -21.00
C HIS A 214 -11.27 9.25 -19.67
N ALA A 215 -11.17 7.93 -19.56
CA ALA A 215 -11.35 7.22 -18.29
C ALA A 215 -10.32 7.69 -17.27
N ARG A 216 -10.76 7.82 -16.01
CA ARG A 216 -9.94 8.30 -14.89
C ARG A 216 -9.75 7.20 -13.86
N TYR A 217 -8.57 7.16 -13.27
CA TYR A 217 -8.22 6.27 -12.17
C TYR A 217 -8.37 7.05 -10.85
N PHE A 218 -9.41 6.77 -10.07
CA PHE A 218 -9.78 7.55 -8.88
C PHE A 218 -9.75 9.06 -9.16
N GLY A 219 -10.38 9.48 -10.26
CA GLY A 219 -10.47 10.87 -10.68
C GLY A 219 -9.24 11.42 -11.42
N ALA A 220 -8.10 10.76 -11.36
CA ALA A 220 -6.86 11.21 -11.99
C ALA A 220 -6.66 10.68 -13.41
N LYS A 221 -6.00 11.49 -14.25
CA LYS A 221 -5.51 11.05 -15.56
C LYS A 221 -4.23 10.23 -15.37
N LEU A 222 -4.13 9.12 -16.07
CA LEU A 222 -2.91 8.32 -16.13
C LEU A 222 -2.19 8.50 -17.48
N ASP A 223 -0.87 8.48 -17.44
CA ASP A 223 -0.03 8.12 -18.58
C ASP A 223 0.31 6.63 -18.56
N GLU A 224 1.01 6.15 -19.60
CA GLU A 224 1.34 4.73 -19.72
C GLU A 224 2.23 4.19 -18.57
N GLN A 225 2.95 5.06 -17.86
CA GLN A 225 3.92 4.68 -16.85
C GLN A 225 3.55 5.11 -15.42
N SER A 226 2.36 5.69 -15.25
CA SER A 226 1.94 6.27 -13.97
C SER A 226 1.97 5.27 -12.81
N LEU A 227 1.57 4.00 -13.06
CA LEU A 227 1.39 2.97 -12.02
C LEU A 227 2.41 1.82 -12.10
N ILE A 228 3.49 1.99 -12.82
CA ILE A 228 4.56 1.01 -12.91
C ILE A 228 5.87 1.57 -12.36
N PRO A 229 6.76 0.75 -11.77
CA PRO A 229 8.02 1.25 -11.25
C PRO A 229 8.91 1.80 -12.36
N ARG A 230 9.79 2.75 -11.99
CA ARG A 230 10.84 3.28 -12.86
C ARG A 230 12.20 2.79 -12.37
N GLY A 231 12.95 2.13 -13.22
CA GLY A 231 14.27 1.61 -12.88
C GLY A 231 14.22 0.25 -12.17
N ASN A 232 15.21 -0.01 -11.33
CA ASN A 232 15.30 -1.26 -10.59
C ASN A 232 14.25 -1.30 -9.48
N SER A 233 13.46 -2.37 -9.48
CA SER A 233 12.45 -2.65 -8.45
C SER A 233 12.58 -4.08 -7.97
N HIS A 234 12.18 -4.31 -6.72
CA HIS A 234 11.97 -5.67 -6.24
C HIS A 234 10.74 -6.25 -6.92
N ILE A 235 10.82 -7.52 -7.31
CA ILE A 235 9.74 -8.18 -8.05
C ILE A 235 9.18 -9.32 -7.19
N GLY A 236 7.88 -9.27 -6.91
CA GLY A 236 7.15 -10.36 -6.26
C GLY A 236 7.12 -11.61 -7.14
N ALA A 237 6.92 -12.76 -6.53
CA ALA A 237 6.97 -14.05 -7.22
C ALA A 237 5.63 -14.50 -7.80
N THR A 238 4.52 -14.02 -7.24
CA THR A 238 3.19 -14.56 -7.54
C THR A 238 2.58 -13.96 -8.79
N ARG A 239 2.19 -14.84 -9.73
CA ARG A 239 1.52 -14.45 -10.98
C ARG A 239 0.02 -14.28 -10.78
N PHE A 240 -0.55 -13.27 -11.43
CA PHE A 240 -1.97 -12.91 -11.31
C PHE A 240 -2.92 -14.06 -11.67
N LYS A 241 -2.68 -14.76 -12.78
CA LYS A 241 -3.49 -15.91 -13.21
C LYS A 241 -3.47 -17.05 -12.18
N GLY A 242 -2.31 -17.32 -11.58
CA GLY A 242 -2.19 -18.33 -10.53
C GLY A 242 -3.00 -17.98 -9.29
N TRP A 243 -2.93 -16.72 -8.87
CA TRP A 243 -3.75 -16.23 -7.76
C TRP A 243 -5.25 -16.30 -8.06
N LEU A 244 -5.72 -15.86 -9.23
CA LEU A 244 -7.14 -15.92 -9.63
C LEU A 244 -7.71 -17.34 -9.58
N SER A 245 -6.91 -18.35 -9.95
CA SER A 245 -7.39 -19.74 -9.98
C SER A 245 -7.57 -20.37 -8.60
N HIS A 246 -6.92 -19.80 -7.55
CA HIS A 246 -6.97 -20.30 -6.16
C HIS A 246 -7.77 -19.38 -5.23
N SER A 247 -7.92 -18.10 -5.60
CA SER A 247 -8.75 -17.18 -4.83
C SER A 247 -10.22 -17.49 -5.15
N THR A 248 -10.97 -17.91 -4.14
CA THR A 248 -12.43 -17.84 -4.18
C THR A 248 -12.79 -16.36 -4.20
N VAL A 249 -12.82 -15.74 -5.37
CA VAL A 249 -13.38 -14.40 -5.54
C VAL A 249 -14.87 -14.57 -5.26
N LYS A 250 -15.27 -14.40 -4.00
CA LYS A 250 -16.68 -14.38 -3.63
C LYS A 250 -17.29 -13.15 -4.31
N THR A 251 -18.19 -13.40 -5.24
CA THR A 251 -19.17 -12.43 -5.75
C THR A 251 -20.01 -11.84 -4.61
#